data_5479dc9bbead656c1d1887dba7df1598
#
_entry.id   5479dc9bbead656c1d1887dba7df1598
#
_cell.length_a   1.000
_cell.length_b   1.000
_cell.length_c   1.000
_cell.angle_alpha   90.00
_cell.angle_beta   90.00
_cell.angle_gamma   90.00
#
_symmetry.space_group_name_H-M   'P 1'
#
loop_
_entity.id
_entity.type
_entity.pdbx_description
1 polymer ?
#
loop_
_entity_poly.entity_id
_entity_poly.type
_entity_poly.pdbx_seq_one_letter_code
_entity_poly.pdbx_strand_id
1 'polypeptide(L)'
;MDSILKNIFLFLFALPCALSGQTLFDIRVDTASIAGLPGLHSFAAATHEGKWLFIGGRIDGMHQKFNAFSTSSANQQIQVVDPLTGQLWQRPLSELPDTLREQLHSANMEFVQQGGTLVFAGGYGRSEVAQDHITYPCLTLIDVPGLMDAVTGGGALQPHFQQIRDTFFAVTGGQLQLLNDTFYLVGGHRFQGVYSANSGTNILQFYTNAIRKFTLDSVGGAWLVTHQSAVVDELNLHRRDYNLAPQIFAGGETGFTAFSGVFQPGLALAPFLNPVEIRPSGHVPVEGFNQYLANYHCAKVPVFAQADNAMHTLFFGGISQYWLDANDSLNRDNRLPFVKTVSRVSRLADGTYEEAGFDAELPFFTGSSAEFMLADGIPTLTNGIVDYDALPDGEQLLGYIVGGIV
;
A
#
# COMPACT_ATOMS: atom_id res chain seq x y z
N MET A 1 -16.87 24.05 63.03
CA MET A 1 -15.47 23.62 62.75
C MET A 1 -15.49 22.87 61.39
N ASP A 2 -15.39 23.68 60.35
CA ASP A 2 -15.53 23.20 58.97
C ASP A 2 -14.16 22.97 58.37
N SER A 3 -13.89 21.74 57.96
CA SER A 3 -12.66 21.37 57.24
C SER A 3 -12.90 21.58 55.76
N ILE A 4 -12.26 22.59 55.18
CA ILE A 4 -12.20 22.85 53.73
C ILE A 4 -11.21 21.89 53.10
N LEU A 5 -11.72 20.90 52.35
CA LEU A 5 -10.91 20.11 51.44
C LEU A 5 -10.55 20.96 50.19
N LYS A 6 -9.27 21.31 50.06
CA LYS A 6 -8.74 21.92 48.83
C LYS A 6 -8.44 20.83 47.81
N ASN A 7 -9.24 20.74 46.79
CA ASN A 7 -8.94 19.95 45.60
C ASN A 7 -7.83 20.66 44.80
N ILE A 8 -6.64 20.07 44.78
CA ILE A 8 -5.56 20.49 43.89
C ILE A 8 -5.80 19.80 42.54
N PHE A 9 -6.25 20.55 41.55
CA PHE A 9 -6.23 20.14 40.16
C PHE A 9 -4.81 20.31 39.60
N LEU A 10 -4.11 19.19 39.38
CA LEU A 10 -2.84 19.19 38.68
C LEU A 10 -3.14 19.27 37.19
N PHE A 11 -3.00 20.43 36.56
CA PHE A 11 -2.98 20.57 35.11
C PHE A 11 -1.61 20.07 34.60
N LEU A 12 -1.56 18.86 34.09
CA LEU A 12 -0.45 18.43 33.22
C LEU A 12 -0.57 19.17 31.89
N PHE A 13 0.21 20.21 31.71
CA PHE A 13 0.50 20.76 30.39
C PHE A 13 1.36 19.71 29.65
N ALA A 14 0.75 18.98 28.71
CA ALA A 14 1.52 18.32 27.70
C ALA A 14 2.22 19.41 26.87
N LEU A 15 3.52 19.56 27.05
CA LEU A 15 4.36 20.32 26.11
C LEU A 15 4.18 19.70 24.74
N PRO A 16 3.93 20.48 23.68
CA PRO A 16 4.02 19.97 22.33
C PRO A 16 5.46 19.47 22.15
N CYS A 17 5.61 18.18 21.89
CA CYS A 17 6.88 17.63 21.44
C CYS A 17 7.16 18.30 20.09
N ALA A 18 8.18 19.16 20.04
CA ALA A 18 8.65 19.70 18.78
C ALA A 18 9.17 18.52 17.95
N LEU A 19 8.50 18.21 16.84
CA LEU A 19 8.88 17.19 15.86
C LEU A 19 10.06 17.67 14.99
N SER A 20 11.09 18.25 15.61
CA SER A 20 12.33 18.60 14.92
C SER A 20 13.38 17.51 15.12
N GLY A 21 13.16 16.33 14.50
CA GLY A 21 14.24 15.40 14.23
C GLY A 21 15.19 16.01 13.20
N GLN A 22 16.51 15.87 13.40
CA GLN A 22 17.51 16.28 12.43
C GLN A 22 17.19 15.55 11.11
N THR A 23 16.91 16.30 10.04
CA THR A 23 16.59 15.70 8.73
C THR A 23 17.86 15.09 8.18
N LEU A 24 17.88 13.74 8.07
CA LEU A 24 19.00 13.02 7.46
C LEU A 24 19.16 13.39 5.98
N PHE A 25 18.06 13.75 5.33
CA PHE A 25 17.94 14.18 3.94
C PHE A 25 16.70 15.04 3.76
N ASP A 26 16.69 15.85 2.70
CA ASP A 26 15.52 16.63 2.26
C ASP A 26 14.83 15.93 1.07
N ILE A 27 13.57 16.28 0.84
CA ILE A 27 12.79 15.76 -0.27
C ILE A 27 12.31 16.92 -1.14
N ARG A 28 12.47 16.76 -2.45
CA ARG A 28 11.83 17.61 -3.45
C ARG A 28 10.85 16.79 -4.28
N VAL A 29 9.66 17.32 -4.49
CA VAL A 29 8.62 16.70 -5.31
C VAL A 29 8.34 17.61 -6.51
N ASP A 30 8.53 17.07 -7.71
CA ASP A 30 8.21 17.73 -8.97
C ASP A 30 7.11 16.95 -9.71
N THR A 31 6.41 17.62 -10.63
CA THR A 31 5.39 16.97 -11.47
C THR A 31 5.98 16.44 -12.76
N ALA A 32 5.61 15.21 -13.12
CA ALA A 32 5.86 14.61 -14.41
C ALA A 32 4.54 14.14 -15.04
N SER A 33 4.49 14.04 -16.36
CA SER A 33 3.34 13.52 -17.06
C SER A 33 3.74 12.60 -18.21
N ILE A 34 2.95 11.54 -18.40
CA ILE A 34 3.10 10.61 -19.52
C ILE A 34 1.87 10.75 -20.38
N ALA A 35 2.08 11.11 -21.64
CA ALA A 35 0.98 11.36 -22.57
C ALA A 35 0.12 10.10 -22.77
N GLY A 36 -1.18 10.23 -22.56
CA GLY A 36 -2.14 9.14 -22.74
C GLY A 36 -2.27 8.16 -21.57
N LEU A 37 -1.42 8.27 -20.54
CA LEU A 37 -1.62 7.49 -19.30
C LEU A 37 -2.80 8.09 -18.53
N PRO A 38 -3.88 7.34 -18.28
CA PRO A 38 -4.99 7.85 -17.47
C PRO A 38 -4.58 7.99 -16.00
N GLY A 39 -5.31 8.81 -15.26
CA GLY A 39 -5.20 8.80 -13.80
C GLY A 39 -5.62 7.43 -13.28
N LEU A 40 -4.71 6.74 -12.60
CA LEU A 40 -4.94 5.41 -12.03
C LEU A 40 -4.91 5.49 -10.51
N HIS A 41 -5.71 4.65 -9.86
CA HIS A 41 -5.58 4.39 -8.43
C HIS A 41 -5.93 2.94 -8.10
N SER A 42 -5.43 2.42 -6.97
CA SER A 42 -5.78 1.07 -6.49
C SER A 42 -5.44 -0.04 -7.49
N PHE A 43 -4.34 0.10 -8.21
CA PHE A 43 -3.84 -0.79 -9.24
C PHE A 43 -2.65 -1.63 -8.74
N ALA A 44 -2.30 -2.70 -9.46
CA ALA A 44 -1.06 -3.45 -9.27
C ALA A 44 0.01 -2.95 -10.24
N ALA A 45 1.26 -2.89 -9.74
CA ALA A 45 2.42 -2.45 -10.48
C ALA A 45 3.55 -3.48 -10.46
N ALA A 46 4.32 -3.52 -11.54
CA ALA A 46 5.58 -4.27 -11.62
C ALA A 46 6.60 -3.52 -12.47
N THR A 47 7.86 -3.92 -12.37
CA THR A 47 8.95 -3.34 -13.15
C THR A 47 9.77 -4.41 -13.86
N HIS A 48 10.24 -4.09 -15.05
CA HIS A 48 11.21 -4.90 -15.77
C HIS A 48 12.01 -4.04 -16.76
N GLU A 49 13.34 -4.12 -16.69
CA GLU A 49 14.27 -3.37 -17.56
C GLU A 49 13.93 -1.87 -17.65
N GLY A 50 13.74 -1.23 -16.49
CA GLY A 50 13.45 0.19 -16.38
C GLY A 50 12.03 0.62 -16.83
N LYS A 51 11.20 -0.30 -17.31
CA LYS A 51 9.80 -0.06 -17.69
C LYS A 51 8.84 -0.49 -16.58
N TRP A 52 7.65 0.10 -16.59
CA TRP A 52 6.58 -0.19 -15.63
C TRP A 52 5.43 -0.93 -16.29
N LEU A 53 4.85 -1.87 -15.57
CA LEU A 53 3.61 -2.57 -15.92
C LEU A 53 2.53 -2.16 -14.92
N PHE A 54 1.35 -1.76 -15.41
CA PHE A 54 0.17 -1.48 -14.59
C PHE A 54 -1.01 -2.33 -15.01
N ILE A 55 -1.70 -2.93 -14.04
CA ILE A 55 -2.88 -3.79 -14.25
C ILE A 55 -3.90 -3.52 -13.15
N GLY A 56 -5.19 -3.53 -13.52
CA GLY A 56 -6.27 -3.31 -12.57
C GLY A 56 -6.40 -1.87 -12.11
N GLY A 57 -7.13 -1.69 -11.02
CA GLY A 57 -7.42 -0.36 -10.49
C GLY A 57 -8.54 0.36 -11.22
N ARG A 58 -8.63 1.66 -11.00
CA ARG A 58 -9.70 2.51 -11.47
C ARG A 58 -9.17 3.77 -12.13
N ILE A 59 -9.99 4.34 -13.03
CA ILE A 59 -9.69 5.56 -13.79
C ILE A 59 -10.62 6.72 -13.44
N ASP A 60 -11.57 6.52 -12.53
CA ASP A 60 -12.38 7.59 -11.94
C ASP A 60 -11.68 8.12 -10.67
N GLY A 61 -11.90 9.34 -10.33
CA GLY A 61 -11.35 9.93 -9.10
C GLY A 61 -11.99 9.35 -7.83
N MET A 62 -12.37 10.23 -6.92
CA MET A 62 -12.99 9.84 -5.64
C MET A 62 -14.22 8.96 -5.85
N HIS A 63 -14.42 7.95 -4.99
CA HIS A 63 -15.60 7.08 -5.00
C HIS A 63 -16.89 7.89 -5.06
N GLN A 64 -17.58 7.86 -6.21
CA GLN A 64 -18.87 8.48 -6.34
C GLN A 64 -19.88 7.77 -5.45
N LYS A 65 -20.66 8.54 -4.70
CA LYS A 65 -21.59 8.03 -3.68
C LYS A 65 -22.66 7.07 -4.23
N PHE A 66 -22.96 7.09 -5.53
CA PHE A 66 -24.09 6.36 -6.13
C PHE A 66 -23.71 5.25 -7.12
N ASN A 67 -22.49 5.23 -7.68
CA ASN A 67 -22.05 4.20 -8.62
C ASN A 67 -20.58 3.83 -8.36
N ALA A 68 -20.21 3.72 -7.09
CA ALA A 68 -18.89 3.28 -6.70
C ALA A 68 -18.58 1.91 -7.32
N PHE A 69 -17.40 1.77 -7.86
CA PHE A 69 -16.90 0.54 -8.49
C PHE A 69 -17.69 0.06 -9.71
N SER A 70 -18.25 0.99 -10.50
CA SER A 70 -18.85 0.63 -11.80
C SER A 70 -17.80 0.03 -12.73
N THR A 71 -18.21 -0.93 -13.58
CA THR A 71 -17.30 -1.57 -14.55
C THR A 71 -16.72 -0.56 -15.54
N SER A 72 -17.47 0.50 -15.89
CA SER A 72 -17.00 1.55 -16.80
C SER A 72 -15.90 2.42 -16.23
N SER A 73 -15.71 2.43 -14.91
CA SER A 73 -14.67 3.18 -14.21
C SER A 73 -13.47 2.30 -13.81
N ALA A 74 -13.55 0.98 -14.03
CA ALA A 74 -12.42 0.10 -13.86
C ALA A 74 -11.41 0.30 -15.01
N ASN A 75 -10.13 0.18 -14.70
CA ASN A 75 -9.11 0.13 -15.74
C ASN A 75 -9.28 -1.12 -16.58
N GLN A 76 -9.52 -0.95 -17.87
CA GLN A 76 -9.74 -2.03 -18.85
C GLN A 76 -8.49 -2.33 -19.69
N GLN A 77 -7.33 -1.78 -19.31
CA GLN A 77 -6.10 -1.89 -20.07
C GLN A 77 -4.99 -2.54 -19.24
N ILE A 78 -4.13 -3.29 -19.91
CA ILE A 78 -2.78 -3.59 -19.46
C ILE A 78 -1.90 -2.49 -20.04
N GLN A 79 -1.14 -1.81 -19.19
CA GLN A 79 -0.32 -0.68 -19.59
C GLN A 79 1.15 -0.96 -19.33
N VAL A 80 1.99 -0.70 -20.33
CA VAL A 80 3.45 -0.69 -20.20
C VAL A 80 3.93 0.72 -20.46
N VAL A 81 4.76 1.23 -19.56
CA VAL A 81 5.28 2.60 -19.61
C VAL A 81 6.79 2.57 -19.58
N ASP A 82 7.41 3.32 -20.46
CA ASP A 82 8.82 3.69 -20.37
C ASP A 82 8.90 5.10 -19.76
N PRO A 83 9.31 5.25 -18.50
CA PRO A 83 9.34 6.55 -17.84
C PRO A 83 10.42 7.49 -18.40
N LEU A 84 11.48 6.96 -19.02
CA LEU A 84 12.58 7.76 -19.56
C LEU A 84 12.20 8.43 -20.88
N THR A 85 11.45 7.71 -21.72
CA THR A 85 11.02 8.22 -23.04
C THR A 85 9.61 8.78 -23.01
N GLY A 86 8.81 8.49 -21.96
CA GLY A 86 7.40 8.82 -21.87
C GLY A 86 6.52 7.97 -22.79
N GLN A 87 7.06 6.87 -23.34
CA GLN A 87 6.30 6.00 -24.23
C GLN A 87 5.33 5.13 -23.44
N LEU A 88 4.09 5.03 -23.95
CA LEU A 88 3.01 4.21 -23.39
C LEU A 88 2.56 3.19 -24.44
N TRP A 89 2.45 1.93 -24.03
CA TRP A 89 1.80 0.86 -24.78
C TRP A 89 0.61 0.36 -23.98
N GLN A 90 -0.48 0.00 -24.66
CA GLN A 90 -1.69 -0.45 -24.02
C GLN A 90 -2.32 -1.60 -24.80
N ARG A 91 -2.83 -2.60 -24.08
CA ARG A 91 -3.60 -3.72 -24.63
C ARG A 91 -4.86 -3.92 -23.80
N PRO A 92 -6.04 -4.09 -24.43
CA PRO A 92 -7.29 -4.22 -23.68
C PRO A 92 -7.39 -5.57 -22.99
N LEU A 93 -7.90 -5.58 -21.76
CA LEU A 93 -8.20 -6.81 -21.01
C LEU A 93 -9.23 -7.71 -21.73
N SER A 94 -10.00 -7.16 -22.69
CA SER A 94 -10.95 -7.94 -23.51
C SER A 94 -10.30 -8.98 -24.41
N GLU A 95 -8.99 -8.96 -24.57
CA GLU A 95 -8.22 -9.99 -25.27
C GLU A 95 -7.98 -11.25 -24.40
N LEU A 96 -8.27 -11.16 -23.11
CA LEU A 96 -8.15 -12.26 -22.16
C LEU A 96 -9.48 -12.98 -21.93
N PRO A 97 -9.47 -14.27 -21.56
CA PRO A 97 -10.66 -14.98 -21.13
C PRO A 97 -11.35 -14.27 -19.96
N ASP A 98 -12.69 -14.37 -19.89
CA ASP A 98 -13.51 -13.71 -18.86
C ASP A 98 -13.06 -14.01 -17.45
N THR A 99 -12.65 -15.23 -17.16
CA THR A 99 -12.17 -15.65 -15.83
C THR A 99 -10.94 -14.87 -15.36
N LEU A 100 -10.01 -14.55 -16.25
CA LEU A 100 -8.86 -13.69 -15.95
C LEU A 100 -9.26 -12.23 -15.90
N ARG A 101 -10.00 -11.77 -16.93
CA ARG A 101 -10.41 -10.38 -17.07
C ARG A 101 -11.17 -9.87 -15.85
N GLU A 102 -12.10 -10.68 -15.29
CA GLU A 102 -12.90 -10.28 -14.14
C GLU A 102 -12.05 -9.93 -12.91
N GLN A 103 -11.01 -10.68 -12.61
CA GLN A 103 -10.10 -10.33 -11.52
C GLN A 103 -9.18 -9.16 -11.89
N LEU A 104 -8.64 -9.15 -13.10
CA LEU A 104 -7.64 -8.17 -13.53
C LEU A 104 -8.19 -6.75 -13.68
N HIS A 105 -9.50 -6.55 -13.77
CA HIS A 105 -10.11 -5.21 -13.69
C HIS A 105 -10.55 -4.79 -12.28
N SER A 106 -10.23 -5.57 -11.25
CA SER A 106 -10.55 -5.23 -9.86
C SER A 106 -9.69 -4.08 -9.34
N ALA A 107 -10.08 -3.55 -8.19
CA ALA A 107 -9.35 -2.52 -7.45
C ALA A 107 -8.98 -3.01 -6.06
N ASN A 108 -7.99 -2.39 -5.44
CA ASN A 108 -7.50 -2.71 -4.09
C ASN A 108 -7.14 -4.20 -3.94
N MET A 109 -6.51 -4.77 -4.97
CA MET A 109 -5.89 -6.08 -4.91
C MET A 109 -4.59 -6.01 -4.12
N GLU A 110 -4.17 -7.14 -3.60
CA GLU A 110 -2.89 -7.31 -2.96
C GLU A 110 -1.88 -7.84 -3.98
N PHE A 111 -0.71 -7.23 -4.05
CA PHE A 111 0.30 -7.66 -5.02
C PHE A 111 1.72 -7.52 -4.49
N VAL A 112 2.60 -8.34 -5.05
CA VAL A 112 4.06 -8.23 -4.86
C VAL A 112 4.77 -8.83 -6.07
N GLN A 113 5.87 -8.22 -6.46
CA GLN A 113 6.73 -8.77 -7.51
C GLN A 113 7.87 -9.58 -6.89
N GLN A 114 8.08 -10.80 -7.39
CA GLN A 114 9.23 -11.66 -7.09
C GLN A 114 9.98 -11.96 -8.38
N GLY A 115 11.14 -11.33 -8.56
CA GLY A 115 11.90 -11.45 -9.81
C GLY A 115 11.05 -11.05 -11.02
N GLY A 116 10.91 -11.96 -11.98
CA GLY A 116 10.08 -11.77 -13.16
C GLY A 116 8.59 -12.08 -12.98
N THR A 117 8.12 -12.41 -11.78
CA THR A 117 6.72 -12.79 -11.54
C THR A 117 6.01 -11.76 -10.68
N LEU A 118 4.91 -11.21 -11.16
CA LEU A 118 3.97 -10.43 -10.35
C LEU A 118 2.90 -11.37 -9.79
N VAL A 119 2.81 -11.43 -8.46
CA VAL A 119 1.78 -12.18 -7.73
C VAL A 119 0.65 -11.22 -7.41
N PHE A 120 -0.54 -11.51 -7.92
CA PHE A 120 -1.72 -10.66 -7.85
C PHE A 120 -2.85 -11.43 -7.16
N ALA A 121 -3.27 -11.00 -5.98
CA ALA A 121 -4.25 -11.69 -5.15
C ALA A 121 -5.51 -10.85 -4.92
N GLY A 122 -6.67 -11.48 -4.89
CA GLY A 122 -7.91 -10.85 -4.49
C GLY A 122 -8.38 -9.72 -5.37
N GLY A 123 -8.64 -8.57 -4.75
CA GLY A 123 -9.23 -7.39 -5.37
C GLY A 123 -10.75 -7.40 -5.37
N TYR A 124 -11.37 -6.20 -5.45
CA TYR A 124 -12.81 -6.02 -5.40
C TYR A 124 -13.33 -5.36 -6.67
N GLY A 125 -14.44 -5.86 -7.19
CA GLY A 125 -15.08 -5.33 -8.38
C GLY A 125 -16.35 -6.05 -8.77
N ARG A 126 -16.98 -5.62 -9.87
CA ARG A 126 -18.16 -6.25 -10.45
C ARG A 126 -17.79 -7.56 -11.12
N SER A 127 -18.45 -8.66 -10.75
CA SER A 127 -18.37 -9.94 -11.44
C SER A 127 -19.65 -10.19 -12.25
N GLU A 128 -19.48 -10.43 -13.54
CA GLU A 128 -20.61 -10.79 -14.41
C GLU A 128 -21.06 -12.24 -14.17
N VAL A 129 -20.14 -13.11 -13.74
CA VAL A 129 -20.49 -14.49 -13.36
C VAL A 129 -21.33 -14.52 -12.09
N ALA A 130 -20.94 -13.75 -11.06
CA ALA A 130 -21.66 -13.67 -9.80
C ALA A 130 -22.89 -12.74 -9.87
N GLN A 131 -23.04 -11.92 -10.93
CA GLN A 131 -24.03 -10.85 -11.06
C GLN A 131 -24.05 -9.88 -9.87
N ASP A 132 -22.90 -9.74 -9.21
CA ASP A 132 -22.73 -8.93 -8.00
C ASP A 132 -21.32 -8.32 -7.94
N HIS A 133 -21.08 -7.41 -6.99
CA HIS A 133 -19.75 -6.99 -6.62
C HIS A 133 -19.18 -7.95 -5.58
N ILE A 134 -17.99 -8.43 -5.84
CA ILE A 134 -17.32 -9.44 -4.99
C ILE A 134 -15.85 -9.09 -4.77
N THR A 135 -15.31 -9.63 -3.69
CA THR A 135 -13.86 -9.80 -3.56
C THR A 135 -13.46 -11.11 -4.23
N TYR A 136 -12.60 -11.04 -5.24
CA TYR A 136 -12.26 -12.19 -6.07
C TYR A 136 -11.46 -13.24 -5.31
N PRO A 137 -11.90 -14.52 -5.30
CA PRO A 137 -11.20 -15.61 -4.62
C PRO A 137 -10.13 -16.21 -5.55
N CYS A 138 -9.20 -15.39 -6.01
CA CYS A 138 -8.20 -15.81 -6.99
C CYS A 138 -6.82 -15.27 -6.64
N LEU A 139 -5.81 -16.08 -6.98
CA LEU A 139 -4.41 -15.69 -7.08
C LEU A 139 -4.00 -15.81 -8.55
N THR A 140 -3.51 -14.73 -9.14
CA THR A 140 -2.98 -14.74 -10.51
C THR A 140 -1.48 -14.47 -10.50
N LEU A 141 -0.74 -15.32 -11.17
CA LEU A 141 0.70 -15.21 -11.36
C LEU A 141 0.93 -14.71 -12.78
N ILE A 142 1.71 -13.64 -12.91
CA ILE A 142 1.93 -12.92 -14.15
C ILE A 142 3.42 -12.95 -14.48
N ASP A 143 3.77 -13.53 -15.63
CA ASP A 143 5.10 -13.43 -16.21
C ASP A 143 5.32 -12.01 -16.74
N VAL A 144 6.00 -11.18 -15.94
CA VAL A 144 6.17 -9.74 -16.23
C VAL A 144 6.99 -9.50 -17.50
N PRO A 145 8.18 -10.12 -17.69
CA PRO A 145 8.95 -9.96 -18.92
C PRO A 145 8.14 -10.32 -20.17
N GLY A 146 7.60 -11.55 -20.20
CA GLY A 146 6.85 -12.03 -21.34
C GLY A 146 5.58 -11.23 -21.63
N LEU A 147 4.85 -10.81 -20.60
CA LEU A 147 3.67 -9.96 -20.76
C LEU A 147 4.03 -8.59 -21.33
N MET A 148 5.10 -7.95 -20.81
CA MET A 148 5.55 -6.65 -21.31
C MET A 148 6.00 -6.74 -22.77
N ASP A 149 6.70 -7.80 -23.16
CA ASP A 149 7.05 -8.08 -24.55
C ASP A 149 5.82 -8.29 -25.43
N ALA A 150 4.83 -9.02 -24.94
CA ALA A 150 3.57 -9.23 -25.67
C ALA A 150 2.78 -7.94 -25.85
N VAL A 151 2.75 -7.06 -24.85
CA VAL A 151 2.07 -5.75 -24.90
C VAL A 151 2.76 -4.82 -25.89
N THR A 152 4.07 -4.75 -25.86
CA THR A 152 4.86 -3.84 -26.71
C THR A 152 5.02 -4.36 -28.15
N GLY A 153 5.14 -5.67 -28.32
CA GLY A 153 5.40 -6.33 -29.58
C GLY A 153 4.16 -6.92 -30.29
N GLY A 154 2.95 -6.86 -29.68
CA GLY A 154 1.72 -7.37 -30.28
C GLY A 154 1.52 -8.89 -30.17
N GLY A 155 2.23 -9.56 -29.25
CA GLY A 155 2.09 -11.00 -28.97
C GLY A 155 0.78 -11.38 -28.27
N ALA A 156 0.54 -12.70 -28.11
CA ALA A 156 -0.61 -13.21 -27.34
C ALA A 156 -0.41 -12.92 -25.84
N LEU A 157 -1.43 -12.39 -25.16
CA LEU A 157 -1.34 -12.02 -23.75
C LEU A 157 -1.55 -13.22 -22.81
N GLN A 158 -2.52 -14.09 -23.13
CA GLN A 158 -2.97 -15.17 -22.26
C GLN A 158 -1.86 -16.11 -21.74
N PRO A 159 -0.83 -16.49 -22.50
CA PRO A 159 0.22 -17.40 -22.02
C PRO A 159 1.01 -16.90 -20.81
N HIS A 160 0.97 -15.59 -20.54
CA HIS A 160 1.72 -14.95 -19.45
C HIS A 160 0.95 -14.92 -18.13
N PHE A 161 -0.22 -15.57 -18.04
CA PHE A 161 -1.05 -15.61 -16.86
C PHE A 161 -1.33 -17.04 -16.43
N GLN A 162 -1.19 -17.31 -15.13
CA GLN A 162 -1.69 -18.53 -14.49
C GLN A 162 -2.56 -18.12 -13.29
N GLN A 163 -3.81 -18.58 -13.27
CA GLN A 163 -4.77 -18.24 -12.22
C GLN A 163 -5.14 -19.46 -11.39
N ILE A 164 -5.09 -19.30 -10.08
CA ILE A 164 -5.51 -20.29 -9.07
C ILE A 164 -6.74 -19.73 -8.37
N ARG A 165 -7.82 -20.53 -8.31
CA ARG A 165 -9.03 -20.15 -7.60
C ARG A 165 -9.04 -20.76 -6.21
N ASP A 166 -9.00 -19.91 -5.18
CA ASP A 166 -8.98 -20.31 -3.78
C ASP A 166 -9.53 -19.16 -2.91
N THR A 167 -10.52 -19.47 -2.05
CA THR A 167 -11.14 -18.50 -1.15
C THR A 167 -10.19 -17.89 -0.12
N PHE A 168 -9.04 -18.49 0.10
CA PHE A 168 -7.97 -17.94 0.90
C PHE A 168 -7.54 -16.55 0.40
N PHE A 169 -7.58 -16.33 -0.92
CA PHE A 169 -7.20 -15.08 -1.57
C PHE A 169 -8.35 -14.08 -1.73
N ALA A 170 -9.56 -14.38 -1.19
CA ALA A 170 -10.66 -13.43 -1.23
C ALA A 170 -10.42 -12.28 -0.24
N VAL A 171 -9.51 -11.38 -0.57
CA VAL A 171 -9.09 -10.23 0.24
C VAL A 171 -9.04 -8.98 -0.64
N THR A 172 -9.36 -7.83 -0.06
CA THR A 172 -9.22 -6.50 -0.63
C THR A 172 -8.84 -5.50 0.46
N GLY A 173 -8.03 -4.50 0.13
CA GLY A 173 -7.55 -3.48 1.08
C GLY A 173 -6.58 -4.02 2.13
N GLY A 174 -6.03 -5.22 1.93
CA GLY A 174 -4.89 -5.77 2.65
C GLY A 174 -3.57 -5.40 2.00
N GLN A 175 -2.53 -6.16 2.31
CA GLN A 175 -1.20 -6.02 1.67
C GLN A 175 -0.56 -7.40 1.52
N LEU A 176 0.16 -7.60 0.42
CA LEU A 176 0.94 -8.80 0.16
C LEU A 176 2.43 -8.46 0.12
N GLN A 177 3.23 -9.23 0.83
CA GLN A 177 4.69 -9.08 0.86
C GLN A 177 5.37 -10.45 0.84
N LEU A 178 6.64 -10.48 0.44
CA LEU A 178 7.45 -11.69 0.39
C LEU A 178 8.63 -11.59 1.35
N LEU A 179 8.85 -12.63 2.14
CA LEU A 179 10.00 -12.76 3.02
C LEU A 179 10.48 -14.21 3.05
N ASN A 180 11.73 -14.46 2.67
CA ASN A 180 12.34 -15.80 2.69
C ASN A 180 11.43 -16.87 2.02
N ASP A 181 11.02 -16.63 0.77
CA ASP A 181 10.14 -17.50 -0.04
C ASP A 181 8.74 -17.74 0.54
N THR A 182 8.38 -17.06 1.62
CA THR A 182 7.04 -17.09 2.20
C THR A 182 6.31 -15.79 1.90
N PHE A 183 5.12 -15.90 1.34
CA PHE A 183 4.22 -14.78 1.12
C PHE A 183 3.40 -14.51 2.39
N TYR A 184 3.32 -13.23 2.74
CA TYR A 184 2.56 -12.70 3.87
C TYR A 184 1.41 -11.86 3.34
N LEU A 185 0.19 -12.40 3.41
CA LEU A 185 -1.05 -11.69 3.10
C LEU A 185 -1.62 -11.17 4.42
N VAL A 186 -1.52 -9.85 4.63
CA VAL A 186 -1.75 -9.23 5.94
C VAL A 186 -3.00 -8.36 5.90
N GLY A 187 -3.86 -8.49 6.91
CA GLY A 187 -5.05 -7.65 7.08
C GLY A 187 -6.03 -7.70 5.92
N GLY A 188 -6.72 -6.59 5.66
CA GLY A 188 -7.76 -6.51 4.65
C GLY A 188 -9.06 -7.18 5.04
N HIS A 189 -9.99 -7.24 4.08
CA HIS A 189 -11.30 -7.83 4.31
C HIS A 189 -11.83 -8.52 3.04
N ARG A 190 -12.83 -9.37 3.19
CA ARG A 190 -13.70 -9.81 2.11
C ARG A 190 -14.95 -8.93 2.12
N PHE A 191 -15.27 -8.36 0.98
CA PHE A 191 -16.43 -7.52 0.78
C PHE A 191 -17.34 -8.11 -0.31
N GLN A 192 -18.65 -8.12 -0.08
CA GLN A 192 -19.64 -8.61 -1.04
C GLN A 192 -20.84 -7.66 -1.06
N GLY A 193 -21.34 -7.37 -2.24
CA GLY A 193 -22.37 -6.39 -2.49
C GLY A 193 -21.80 -5.05 -2.96
N VAL A 194 -22.66 -4.14 -3.40
CA VAL A 194 -22.25 -2.82 -3.94
C VAL A 194 -21.81 -1.91 -2.81
N TYR A 195 -20.56 -1.46 -2.86
CA TYR A 195 -20.06 -0.48 -1.91
C TYR A 195 -20.83 0.84 -2.03
N SER A 196 -21.35 1.30 -0.90
CA SER A 196 -21.99 2.61 -0.82
C SER A 196 -21.70 3.22 0.56
N ALA A 197 -21.11 4.38 0.57
CA ALA A 197 -20.78 5.11 1.80
C ALA A 197 -22.00 5.50 2.65
N ASN A 198 -23.22 5.46 2.07
CA ASN A 198 -24.45 5.94 2.69
C ASN A 198 -25.57 4.89 2.78
N SER A 199 -25.38 3.66 2.33
CA SER A 199 -26.44 2.66 2.37
C SER A 199 -26.21 1.63 3.47
N GLY A 200 -27.11 1.59 4.45
CA GLY A 200 -27.19 0.50 5.43
C GLY A 200 -27.77 -0.80 4.85
N THR A 201 -27.59 -1.08 3.56
CA THR A 201 -28.24 -2.18 2.87
C THR A 201 -27.25 -3.27 2.48
N ASN A 202 -27.45 -4.47 3.00
CA ASN A 202 -26.99 -5.79 2.52
C ASN A 202 -25.52 -5.92 2.07
N ILE A 203 -24.63 -5.22 2.73
CA ILE A 203 -23.19 -5.34 2.51
C ILE A 203 -22.65 -6.36 3.50
N LEU A 204 -22.01 -7.41 3.00
CA LEU A 204 -21.28 -8.36 3.83
C LEU A 204 -19.80 -7.98 3.83
N GLN A 205 -19.29 -7.70 5.01
CA GLN A 205 -17.90 -7.35 5.21
C GLN A 205 -17.29 -8.23 6.31
N PHE A 206 -16.23 -8.95 5.97
CA PHE A 206 -15.54 -9.85 6.88
C PHE A 206 -14.06 -9.50 6.90
N TYR A 207 -13.60 -8.88 7.97
CA TYR A 207 -12.17 -8.64 8.16
C TYR A 207 -11.42 -9.95 8.33
N THR A 208 -10.20 -10.00 7.80
CA THR A 208 -9.34 -11.18 7.96
C THR A 208 -8.77 -11.26 9.37
N ASN A 209 -8.46 -10.11 9.97
CA ASN A 209 -7.83 -9.98 11.29
C ASN A 209 -6.55 -10.82 11.42
N ALA A 210 -5.84 -11.04 10.32
CA ALA A 210 -4.83 -12.09 10.28
C ALA A 210 -3.61 -11.73 9.42
N ILE A 211 -2.50 -12.37 9.76
CA ILE A 211 -1.38 -12.61 8.87
C ILE A 211 -1.57 -14.03 8.32
N ARG A 212 -1.92 -14.14 7.04
CA ARG A 212 -2.01 -15.40 6.31
C ARG A 212 -0.72 -15.64 5.56
N LYS A 213 -0.19 -16.86 5.63
CA LYS A 213 1.08 -17.20 4.99
C LYS A 213 0.91 -18.35 4.01
N PHE A 214 1.66 -18.30 2.90
CA PHE A 214 1.69 -19.37 1.91
C PHE A 214 3.02 -19.37 1.16
N THR A 215 3.34 -20.50 0.53
CA THR A 215 4.45 -20.61 -0.44
C THR A 215 3.93 -20.98 -1.81
N LEU A 216 4.73 -20.68 -2.82
CA LEU A 216 4.47 -20.99 -4.22
C LEU A 216 5.60 -21.88 -4.75
N ASP A 217 5.26 -23.04 -5.25
CA ASP A 217 6.19 -23.97 -5.89
C ASP A 217 5.78 -24.21 -7.35
N SER A 218 6.73 -24.29 -8.25
CA SER A 218 6.47 -24.63 -9.65
C SER A 218 6.75 -26.12 -9.87
N VAL A 219 5.72 -26.88 -10.21
CA VAL A 219 5.81 -28.30 -10.48
C VAL A 219 5.29 -28.61 -11.88
N GLY A 220 6.17 -29.05 -12.77
CA GLY A 220 5.79 -29.37 -14.16
C GLY A 220 5.23 -28.18 -14.95
N GLY A 221 5.62 -26.96 -14.60
CA GLY A 221 5.13 -25.72 -15.23
C GLY A 221 3.82 -25.19 -14.67
N ALA A 222 3.22 -25.87 -13.69
CA ALA A 222 2.07 -25.39 -12.94
C ALA A 222 2.47 -24.89 -11.57
N TRP A 223 1.83 -23.84 -11.08
CA TRP A 223 2.05 -23.30 -9.73
C TRP A 223 1.18 -24.03 -8.70
N LEU A 224 1.79 -24.40 -7.60
CA LEU A 224 1.15 -25.01 -6.43
C LEU A 224 1.24 -24.07 -5.24
N VAL A 225 0.09 -23.80 -4.63
CA VAL A 225 0.01 -23.03 -3.37
C VAL A 225 0.05 -23.99 -2.20
N THR A 226 0.91 -23.71 -1.23
CA THR A 226 0.91 -24.40 0.06
C THR A 226 0.61 -23.41 1.16
N HIS A 227 -0.56 -23.54 1.81
CA HIS A 227 -0.96 -22.69 2.92
C HIS A 227 -0.18 -23.04 4.19
N GLN A 228 0.14 -22.02 4.97
CA GLN A 228 0.71 -22.16 6.31
C GLN A 228 -0.29 -21.67 7.37
N SER A 229 0.00 -21.96 8.64
CA SER A 229 -0.84 -21.50 9.75
C SER A 229 -0.91 -19.98 9.80
N ALA A 230 -2.13 -19.45 9.85
CA ALA A 230 -2.36 -18.02 10.02
C ALA A 230 -2.16 -17.60 11.48
N VAL A 231 -1.75 -16.34 11.65
CA VAL A 231 -1.73 -15.66 12.95
C VAL A 231 -2.92 -14.70 12.98
N VAL A 232 -3.79 -14.81 13.98
CA VAL A 232 -5.00 -13.99 14.11
C VAL A 232 -4.86 -13.05 15.31
N ASP A 233 -5.15 -11.76 15.09
CA ASP A 233 -5.22 -10.74 16.14
C ASP A 233 -6.31 -9.73 15.78
N GLU A 234 -7.47 -9.86 16.44
CA GLU A 234 -8.65 -9.04 16.17
C GLU A 234 -8.49 -7.55 16.57
N LEU A 235 -7.50 -7.25 17.41
CA LEU A 235 -7.26 -5.88 17.86
C LEU A 235 -6.26 -5.15 16.96
N ASN A 236 -5.14 -5.80 16.63
CA ASN A 236 -4.04 -5.13 15.93
C ASN A 236 -4.00 -5.40 14.43
N LEU A 237 -4.61 -6.49 13.96
CA LEU A 237 -4.67 -6.85 12.54
C LEU A 237 -6.05 -6.61 11.89
N HIS A 238 -6.98 -5.96 12.59
CA HIS A 238 -8.27 -5.48 12.05
C HIS A 238 -8.05 -4.23 11.20
N ARG A 239 -7.17 -4.31 10.20
CA ARG A 239 -6.74 -3.17 9.38
C ARG A 239 -7.03 -3.40 7.92
N ARG A 240 -7.43 -2.32 7.24
CA ARG A 240 -7.51 -2.23 5.79
C ARG A 240 -7.01 -0.87 5.32
N ASP A 241 -6.73 -0.77 4.03
CA ASP A 241 -6.30 0.48 3.40
C ASP A 241 -5.14 1.14 4.16
N TYR A 242 -4.13 0.35 4.51
CA TYR A 242 -2.98 0.73 5.32
C TYR A 242 -1.67 0.54 4.54
N ASN A 243 -0.55 0.96 5.12
CA ASN A 243 0.77 0.81 4.52
C ASN A 243 1.53 -0.34 5.19
N LEU A 244 1.92 -1.37 4.41
CA LEU A 244 2.87 -2.40 4.83
C LEU A 244 4.19 -2.13 4.13
N ALA A 245 5.25 -1.91 4.90
CA ALA A 245 6.57 -1.65 4.33
C ALA A 245 7.62 -2.65 4.84
N PRO A 246 8.53 -3.11 3.96
CA PRO A 246 9.69 -3.89 4.36
C PRO A 246 10.55 -3.15 5.38
N GLN A 247 11.14 -3.91 6.30
CA GLN A 247 11.95 -3.38 7.39
C GLN A 247 13.19 -4.24 7.62
N ILE A 248 14.27 -3.57 8.03
CA ILE A 248 15.43 -4.20 8.67
C ILE A 248 15.41 -3.78 10.14
N PHE A 249 15.17 -4.71 11.04
CA PHE A 249 15.12 -4.47 12.48
C PHE A 249 16.53 -4.47 13.11
N ALA A 250 16.61 -4.07 14.38
CA ALA A 250 17.85 -4.16 15.13
C ALA A 250 18.41 -5.59 15.10
N GLY A 251 19.71 -5.72 14.83
CA GLY A 251 20.37 -7.03 14.64
C GLY A 251 20.29 -7.60 13.23
N GLY A 252 19.71 -6.85 12.26
CA GLY A 252 19.68 -7.25 10.85
C GLY A 252 18.54 -8.20 10.48
N GLU A 253 17.64 -8.50 11.41
CA GLU A 253 16.44 -9.30 11.09
C GLU A 253 15.53 -8.53 10.12
N THR A 254 15.08 -9.20 9.06
CA THR A 254 14.16 -8.63 8.07
C THR A 254 12.71 -8.99 8.39
N GLY A 255 11.81 -8.09 8.03
CA GLY A 255 10.36 -8.28 8.20
C GLY A 255 9.59 -7.11 7.62
N PHE A 256 8.46 -6.78 8.22
CA PHE A 256 7.58 -5.71 7.77
C PHE A 256 7.07 -4.88 8.96
N THR A 257 6.65 -3.65 8.69
CA THR A 257 5.83 -2.88 9.63
C THR A 257 4.53 -2.48 8.95
N ALA A 258 3.41 -2.80 9.60
CA ALA A 258 2.10 -2.29 9.24
C ALA A 258 1.90 -0.92 9.89
N PHE A 259 1.82 0.12 9.06
CA PHE A 259 1.68 1.51 9.47
C PHE A 259 0.24 1.95 9.37
N SER A 260 -0.31 2.50 10.46
CA SER A 260 -1.67 3.03 10.53
C SER A 260 -2.75 2.09 9.97
N GLY A 261 -3.60 2.56 9.07
CA GLY A 261 -4.78 1.83 8.55
C GLY A 261 -6.05 2.20 9.29
N VAL A 262 -7.18 1.77 8.77
CA VAL A 262 -8.51 2.16 9.23
C VAL A 262 -9.36 0.90 9.36
N PHE A 263 -10.30 0.96 9.98
CA PHE A 263 -11.32 1.33 10.88
C PHE A 263 -11.17 0.52 12.19
N GLN A 264 -10.78 1.15 13.26
CA GLN A 264 -10.62 0.43 14.54
C GLN A 264 -11.93 -0.23 14.99
N PRO A 265 -11.88 -1.45 15.58
CA PRO A 265 -13.07 -2.10 16.12
C PRO A 265 -13.81 -1.19 17.10
N GLY A 266 -15.10 -0.96 16.87
CA GLY A 266 -15.95 -0.15 17.74
C GLY A 266 -15.76 1.37 17.62
N LEU A 267 -14.80 1.86 16.83
CA LEU A 267 -14.54 3.28 16.58
C LEU A 267 -14.68 3.58 15.09
N ALA A 268 -15.88 3.93 14.66
CA ALA A 268 -16.14 4.28 13.27
C ALA A 268 -15.20 5.38 12.77
N LEU A 269 -14.56 5.16 11.62
CA LEU A 269 -13.63 6.06 10.93
C LEU A 269 -12.32 6.37 11.68
N ALA A 270 -12.05 5.78 12.83
CA ALA A 270 -10.78 6.02 13.51
C ALA A 270 -9.63 5.24 12.86
N PRO A 271 -8.51 5.90 12.54
CA PRO A 271 -7.31 5.21 12.10
C PRO A 271 -6.59 4.55 13.29
N PHE A 272 -5.86 3.48 13.00
CA PHE A 272 -4.87 2.96 13.94
C PHE A 272 -3.68 3.92 14.01
N LEU A 273 -3.26 4.28 15.19
CA LEU A 273 -2.10 5.15 15.37
C LEU A 273 -0.84 4.37 15.76
N ASN A 274 -0.97 3.14 16.21
CA ASN A 274 0.18 2.31 16.55
C ASN A 274 0.62 1.47 15.34
N PRO A 275 1.91 1.44 14.97
CA PRO A 275 2.44 0.46 14.03
C PRO A 275 2.42 -0.96 14.59
N VAL A 276 2.53 -1.95 13.72
CA VAL A 276 2.71 -3.36 14.10
C VAL A 276 3.92 -3.93 13.36
N GLU A 277 4.94 -4.32 14.10
CA GLU A 277 6.08 -5.05 13.55
C GLU A 277 5.68 -6.50 13.27
N ILE A 278 6.03 -6.99 12.08
CA ILE A 278 5.76 -8.35 11.62
C ILE A 278 7.09 -8.99 11.26
N ARG A 279 7.44 -10.04 11.96
CA ARG A 279 8.70 -10.78 11.83
C ARG A 279 8.43 -12.25 11.51
N PRO A 280 9.41 -13.05 11.09
CA PRO A 280 9.22 -14.50 10.95
C PRO A 280 8.68 -15.17 12.23
N SER A 281 9.12 -14.68 13.39
CA SER A 281 8.75 -15.20 14.71
C SER A 281 7.35 -14.82 15.18
N GLY A 282 6.69 -13.80 14.57
CA GLY A 282 5.37 -13.32 14.97
C GLY A 282 5.16 -11.84 14.69
N HIS A 283 4.22 -11.22 15.38
CA HIS A 283 3.97 -9.79 15.29
C HIS A 283 3.93 -9.13 16.67
N VAL A 284 4.30 -7.85 16.72
CA VAL A 284 4.34 -7.06 17.96
C VAL A 284 3.78 -5.66 17.67
N PRO A 285 2.69 -5.25 18.33
CA PRO A 285 2.26 -3.85 18.31
C PRO A 285 3.33 -2.95 18.93
N VAL A 286 3.61 -1.81 18.30
CA VAL A 286 4.52 -0.80 18.84
C VAL A 286 3.77 0.01 19.89
N GLU A 287 4.20 -0.09 21.13
CA GLU A 287 3.64 0.65 22.24
C GLU A 287 4.38 1.96 22.48
N GLY A 288 3.70 2.97 23.00
CA GLY A 288 4.31 4.27 23.36
C GLY A 288 4.59 5.22 22.19
N PHE A 289 4.25 4.81 20.97
CA PHE A 289 4.36 5.62 19.76
C PHE A 289 3.01 5.73 19.05
N ASN A 290 2.71 6.92 18.51
CA ASN A 290 1.56 7.17 17.65
C ASN A 290 2.01 7.77 16.33
N GLN A 291 1.62 7.13 15.24
CA GLN A 291 1.72 7.66 13.89
C GLN A 291 0.47 8.48 13.59
N TYR A 292 0.61 9.77 13.46
CA TYR A 292 -0.49 10.69 13.17
C TYR A 292 -0.70 10.90 11.68
N LEU A 293 0.39 10.94 10.90
CA LEU A 293 0.36 11.22 9.48
C LEU A 293 0.19 9.93 8.64
N ALA A 294 -0.25 10.07 7.37
CA ALA A 294 -0.36 8.97 6.41
C ALA A 294 -1.20 7.78 6.90
N ASN A 295 -2.44 8.04 7.32
CA ASN A 295 -3.29 7.01 7.93
C ASN A 295 -3.85 5.97 6.94
N TYR A 296 -3.93 6.27 5.64
CA TYR A 296 -4.41 5.38 4.59
C TYR A 296 -3.26 4.91 3.69
N HIS A 297 -3.52 3.87 2.90
CA HIS A 297 -2.62 3.43 1.85
C HIS A 297 -2.24 4.59 0.93
N CYS A 298 -0.95 4.82 0.79
CA CYS A 298 -0.36 5.83 -0.08
C CYS A 298 0.98 5.34 -0.65
N ALA A 299 1.53 6.07 -1.61
CA ALA A 299 2.89 5.83 -2.07
C ALA A 299 3.87 5.89 -0.88
N LYS A 300 4.80 4.94 -0.82
CA LYS A 300 5.74 4.79 0.30
C LYS A 300 7.09 4.25 -0.14
N VAL A 301 8.15 4.64 0.57
CA VAL A 301 9.53 4.16 0.31
C VAL A 301 10.20 3.78 1.62
N PRO A 302 10.63 2.52 1.77
CA PRO A 302 11.48 2.10 2.87
C PRO A 302 12.95 2.44 2.57
N VAL A 303 13.65 3.06 3.51
CA VAL A 303 15.03 3.51 3.41
C VAL A 303 15.79 3.05 4.65
N PHE A 304 16.91 2.39 4.50
CA PHE A 304 17.77 1.97 5.61
C PHE A 304 19.09 2.71 5.61
N ALA A 305 19.38 3.40 6.72
CA ALA A 305 20.67 3.99 7.02
C ALA A 305 21.48 3.00 7.88
N GLN A 306 22.37 2.26 7.25
CA GLN A 306 23.12 1.19 7.91
C GLN A 306 24.08 1.75 8.95
N ALA A 307 24.73 2.88 8.66
CA ALA A 307 25.66 3.54 9.57
C ALA A 307 25.00 3.92 10.91
N ASP A 308 23.74 4.32 10.87
CA ASP A 308 22.96 4.72 12.05
C ASP A 308 22.09 3.57 12.60
N ASN A 309 22.06 2.42 11.92
CA ASN A 309 21.13 1.32 12.18
C ASN A 309 19.68 1.80 12.31
N ALA A 310 19.29 2.75 11.46
CA ALA A 310 17.99 3.40 11.45
C ALA A 310 17.20 3.03 10.20
N MET A 311 15.92 2.71 10.40
CA MET A 311 14.99 2.39 9.32
C MET A 311 13.99 3.53 9.17
N HIS A 312 13.92 4.11 8.00
CA HIS A 312 13.01 5.19 7.66
C HIS A 312 11.97 4.70 6.65
N THR A 313 10.71 5.03 6.87
CA THR A 313 9.66 4.80 5.86
C THR A 313 9.04 6.15 5.52
N LEU A 314 9.16 6.53 4.24
CA LEU A 314 8.59 7.76 3.69
C LEU A 314 7.17 7.50 3.23
N PHE A 315 6.29 8.48 3.41
CA PHE A 315 4.89 8.45 2.99
C PHE A 315 4.53 9.73 2.26
N PHE A 316 3.76 9.60 1.18
CA PHE A 316 3.47 10.71 0.27
C PHE A 316 1.97 10.96 0.17
N GLY A 317 1.47 11.99 0.87
CA GLY A 317 0.10 12.47 0.80
C GLY A 317 -0.95 11.44 1.23
N GLY A 318 -2.00 11.33 0.45
CA GLY A 318 -3.09 10.39 0.67
C GLY A 318 -4.24 10.96 1.50
N ILE A 319 -4.89 10.11 2.29
CA ILE A 319 -5.97 10.45 3.20
C ILE A 319 -5.45 10.30 4.63
N SER A 320 -5.69 11.30 5.47
CA SER A 320 -5.26 11.25 6.87
C SER A 320 -6.22 12.02 7.79
N GLN A 321 -6.37 11.56 9.01
CA GLN A 321 -7.09 12.29 10.04
C GLN A 321 -6.30 13.50 10.55
N TYR A 322 -4.98 13.46 10.38
CA TYR A 322 -4.05 14.46 10.87
C TYR A 322 -3.15 14.96 9.74
N TRP A 323 -2.76 16.22 9.80
CA TRP A 323 -1.77 16.82 8.90
C TRP A 323 -1.04 17.97 9.61
N LEU A 324 0.12 18.34 9.08
CA LEU A 324 0.85 19.53 9.51
C LEU A 324 0.38 20.73 8.68
N ASP A 325 0.21 21.88 9.32
CA ASP A 325 0.02 23.15 8.62
C ASP A 325 1.36 23.86 8.37
N ALA A 326 1.31 25.01 7.72
CA ALA A 326 2.50 25.80 7.38
C ALA A 326 3.32 26.31 8.59
N ASN A 327 2.84 26.10 9.81
CA ASN A 327 3.55 26.41 11.05
C ASN A 327 3.97 25.12 11.79
N ASP A 328 4.00 23.98 11.13
CA ASP A 328 4.26 22.66 11.70
C ASP A 328 3.32 22.25 12.84
N SER A 329 2.14 22.86 12.88
CA SER A 329 1.14 22.51 13.87
C SER A 329 0.33 21.31 13.43
N LEU A 330 0.20 20.31 14.31
CA LEU A 330 -0.60 19.12 14.05
C LEU A 330 -2.09 19.44 14.12
N ASN A 331 -2.76 19.34 12.99
CA ASN A 331 -4.20 19.55 12.85
C ASN A 331 -4.94 18.22 12.77
N ARG A 332 -6.22 18.21 13.10
CA ARG A 332 -7.08 17.02 13.06
C ARG A 332 -8.45 17.33 12.44
N ASP A 333 -8.90 16.44 11.53
CA ASP A 333 -10.28 16.44 11.04
C ASP A 333 -10.84 15.01 10.97
N ASN A 334 -11.93 14.75 11.72
CA ASN A 334 -12.57 13.44 11.76
C ASN A 334 -13.26 13.06 10.42
N ARG A 335 -13.35 13.96 9.44
CA ARG A 335 -13.85 13.68 8.11
C ARG A 335 -12.81 13.03 7.20
N LEU A 336 -11.57 12.86 7.69
CA LEU A 336 -10.48 12.19 6.97
C LEU A 336 -10.20 12.86 5.62
N PRO A 337 -9.67 14.07 5.60
CA PRO A 337 -9.41 14.80 4.37
C PRO A 337 -8.26 14.18 3.57
N PHE A 338 -8.22 14.51 2.26
CA PHE A 338 -7.01 14.38 1.48
C PHE A 338 -5.96 15.36 1.97
N VAL A 339 -4.71 14.91 2.04
CA VAL A 339 -3.58 15.71 2.53
C VAL A 339 -2.46 15.71 1.52
N LYS A 340 -1.59 16.72 1.59
CA LYS A 340 -0.39 16.85 0.74
C LYS A 340 0.89 16.53 1.49
N THR A 341 0.79 16.26 2.78
CA THR A 341 1.92 16.07 3.69
C THR A 341 2.82 14.94 3.19
N VAL A 342 4.11 15.23 3.10
CA VAL A 342 5.17 14.22 2.97
C VAL A 342 5.70 13.98 4.38
N SER A 343 5.74 12.73 4.81
CA SER A 343 6.15 12.37 6.17
C SER A 343 7.08 11.17 6.21
N ARG A 344 7.71 11.00 7.34
CA ARG A 344 8.62 9.89 7.64
C ARG A 344 8.31 9.31 9.00
N VAL A 345 8.24 8.00 9.09
CA VAL A 345 8.35 7.27 10.36
C VAL A 345 9.71 6.59 10.40
N SER A 346 10.47 6.85 11.44
CA SER A 346 11.79 6.28 11.67
C SER A 346 11.77 5.34 12.86
N ARG A 347 12.36 4.15 12.70
CA ARG A 347 12.75 3.27 13.81
C ARG A 347 14.26 3.45 14.02
N LEU A 348 14.64 3.96 15.17
CA LEU A 348 16.02 4.24 15.52
C LEU A 348 16.76 2.97 16.00
N ALA A 349 18.08 3.08 16.19
CA ALA A 349 18.94 1.97 16.59
C ALA A 349 18.54 1.32 17.92
N ASP A 350 18.01 2.09 18.84
CA ASP A 350 17.53 1.61 20.14
C ASP A 350 16.11 0.99 20.08
N GLY A 351 15.49 0.99 18.90
CA GLY A 351 14.15 0.47 18.67
C GLY A 351 13.03 1.47 18.91
N THR A 352 13.33 2.71 19.31
CA THR A 352 12.33 3.75 19.44
C THR A 352 11.83 4.23 18.08
N TYR A 353 10.61 4.76 18.05
CA TYR A 353 9.97 5.30 16.85
C TYR A 353 9.79 6.80 16.97
N GLU A 354 9.98 7.51 15.86
CA GLU A 354 9.68 8.92 15.71
C GLU A 354 8.93 9.18 14.39
N GLU A 355 8.10 10.22 14.36
CA GLU A 355 7.44 10.70 13.15
C GLU A 355 7.85 12.15 12.89
N ALA A 356 8.12 12.48 11.63
CA ALA A 356 8.43 13.83 11.19
C ALA A 356 7.75 14.14 9.86
N GLY A 357 7.36 15.39 9.66
CA GLY A 357 7.00 15.95 8.36
C GLY A 357 8.22 16.50 7.63
N PHE A 358 8.06 16.70 6.32
CA PHE A 358 8.99 17.45 5.49
C PHE A 358 8.36 18.79 5.09
N ASP A 359 9.18 19.79 4.80
CA ASP A 359 8.73 21.07 4.22
C ASP A 359 8.14 20.86 2.81
N ALA A 360 8.54 19.81 2.12
CA ALA A 360 7.99 19.43 0.84
C ALA A 360 6.55 18.91 0.98
N GLU A 361 5.69 19.34 0.07
CA GLU A 361 4.33 18.84 -0.06
C GLU A 361 4.08 18.28 -1.46
N LEU A 362 3.11 17.38 -1.58
CA LEU A 362 2.61 17.01 -2.90
C LEU A 362 1.97 18.22 -3.59
N PRO A 363 2.19 18.40 -4.91
CA PRO A 363 1.62 19.53 -5.66
C PRO A 363 0.09 19.50 -5.71
N PHE A 364 -0.53 18.31 -5.59
CA PHE A 364 -1.97 18.08 -5.63
C PHE A 364 -2.41 17.21 -4.44
N PHE A 365 -3.72 17.17 -4.16
CA PHE A 365 -4.33 16.24 -3.20
C PHE A 365 -4.42 14.83 -3.81
N THR A 366 -3.29 14.21 -4.02
CA THR A 366 -3.13 12.87 -4.56
C THR A 366 -2.36 12.00 -3.57
N GLY A 367 -2.03 10.78 -3.94
CA GLY A 367 -1.22 9.87 -3.12
C GLY A 367 -2.04 8.75 -2.48
N SER A 368 -3.34 8.94 -2.19
CA SER A 368 -4.17 7.83 -1.71
C SER A 368 -4.31 6.75 -2.78
N SER A 369 -3.98 5.51 -2.43
CA SER A 369 -3.94 4.37 -3.37
C SER A 369 -3.05 4.59 -4.59
N ALA A 370 -1.99 5.40 -4.43
CA ALA A 370 -0.88 5.57 -5.36
C ALA A 370 0.24 4.58 -5.02
N GLU A 371 1.07 4.28 -6.02
CA GLU A 371 2.25 3.44 -5.84
C GLU A 371 3.54 4.24 -6.06
N PHE A 372 4.60 3.86 -5.35
CA PHE A 372 5.93 4.40 -5.58
C PHE A 372 6.72 3.49 -6.51
N MET A 373 7.13 4.03 -7.64
CA MET A 373 7.99 3.34 -8.61
C MET A 373 9.42 3.84 -8.43
N LEU A 374 10.29 2.99 -7.89
CA LEU A 374 11.70 3.33 -7.69
C LEU A 374 12.36 3.62 -9.04
N ALA A 375 13.24 4.62 -9.10
CA ALA A 375 14.00 4.91 -10.30
C ALA A 375 15.03 3.80 -10.55
N ASP A 376 15.32 3.58 -11.83
CA ASP A 376 16.32 2.58 -12.22
C ASP A 376 17.72 2.98 -11.70
N GLY A 377 18.47 1.98 -11.24
CA GLY A 377 19.82 2.18 -10.71
C GLY A 377 19.91 2.67 -9.27
N ILE A 378 18.80 2.93 -8.58
CA ILE A 378 18.83 3.23 -7.15
C ILE A 378 19.29 1.99 -6.37
N PRO A 379 20.33 2.11 -5.53
CA PRO A 379 20.83 0.99 -4.73
C PRO A 379 19.77 0.53 -3.73
N THR A 380 19.53 -0.78 -3.72
CA THR A 380 18.57 -1.39 -2.81
C THR A 380 19.15 -2.60 -2.11
N LEU A 381 18.70 -2.81 -0.90
CA LEU A 381 18.87 -4.01 -0.10
C LEU A 381 17.70 -5.00 -0.40
N THR A 382 17.56 -6.00 0.44
CA THR A 382 16.46 -6.97 0.34
C THR A 382 15.08 -6.28 0.30
N ASN A 383 14.16 -6.87 -0.45
CA ASN A 383 12.77 -6.41 -0.56
C ASN A 383 12.60 -4.94 -1.01
N GLY A 384 13.52 -4.42 -1.82
CA GLY A 384 13.42 -3.06 -2.37
C GLY A 384 13.63 -1.94 -1.33
N ILE A 385 14.21 -2.24 -0.19
CA ILE A 385 14.63 -1.23 0.78
C ILE A 385 15.79 -0.43 0.18
N VAL A 386 15.66 0.88 0.09
CA VAL A 386 16.73 1.75 -0.41
C VAL A 386 17.91 1.70 0.55
N ASP A 387 19.10 1.47 0.02
CA ASP A 387 20.36 1.55 0.77
C ASP A 387 20.83 3.00 0.82
N TYR A 388 20.55 3.68 1.93
CA TYR A 388 20.90 5.10 2.09
C TYR A 388 22.39 5.36 1.98
N ASP A 389 23.21 4.50 2.59
CA ASP A 389 24.67 4.69 2.64
C ASP A 389 25.35 4.45 1.28
N ALA A 390 24.65 3.78 0.35
CA ALA A 390 25.14 3.57 -1.02
C ALA A 390 24.63 4.63 -2.02
N LEU A 391 23.75 5.54 -1.59
CA LEU A 391 23.32 6.66 -2.43
C LEU A 391 24.49 7.64 -2.63
N PRO A 392 24.67 8.19 -3.85
CA PRO A 392 25.65 9.24 -4.06
C PRO A 392 25.26 10.54 -3.34
N ASP A 393 26.26 11.35 -2.98
CA ASP A 393 26.02 12.66 -2.42
C ASP A 393 25.29 13.59 -3.39
N GLY A 394 24.39 14.43 -2.86
CA GLY A 394 23.67 15.44 -3.61
C GLY A 394 22.27 15.02 -4.05
N GLU A 395 21.66 15.85 -4.89
CA GLU A 395 20.29 15.64 -5.36
C GLU A 395 20.25 14.54 -6.42
N GLN A 396 19.30 13.60 -6.28
CA GLN A 396 19.06 12.54 -7.23
C GLN A 396 17.59 12.15 -7.30
N LEU A 397 17.17 11.64 -8.44
CA LEU A 397 15.81 11.13 -8.63
C LEU A 397 15.68 9.77 -7.92
N LEU A 398 14.95 9.73 -6.82
CA LEU A 398 14.70 8.49 -6.09
C LEU A 398 13.64 7.60 -6.78
N GLY A 399 12.64 8.22 -7.38
CA GLY A 399 11.54 7.49 -8.03
C GLY A 399 10.35 8.37 -8.38
N TYR A 400 9.22 7.73 -8.60
CA TYR A 400 8.00 8.36 -9.09
C TYR A 400 6.81 7.92 -8.26
N ILE A 401 5.95 8.86 -7.91
CA ILE A 401 4.64 8.59 -7.34
C ILE A 401 3.67 8.49 -8.52
N VAL A 402 3.08 7.33 -8.72
CA VAL A 402 2.19 7.07 -9.85
C VAL A 402 0.77 6.89 -9.36
N GLY A 403 -0.15 7.61 -10.00
CA GLY A 403 -1.57 7.51 -9.72
C GLY A 403 -2.00 8.19 -8.43
N GLY A 404 -3.04 7.63 -7.84
CA GLY A 404 -3.70 8.15 -6.64
C GLY A 404 -5.07 8.77 -6.90
N ILE A 405 -5.92 8.73 -5.89
CA ILE A 405 -7.25 9.34 -5.91
C ILE A 405 -7.09 10.86 -5.80
N VAL A 406 -7.78 11.60 -6.63
CA VAL A 406 -7.80 13.06 -6.66
C VAL A 406 -9.19 13.58 -6.27
#